data_bd91112e08f4e2475bbcca6697c64247
#
_entry.id   bd91112e08f4e2475bbcca6697c64247
#
_cell.length_a   1.000
_cell.length_b   1.000
_cell.length_c   1.000
_cell.angle_alpha   90.00
_cell.angle_beta   90.00
_cell.angle_gamma   90.00
#
_symmetry.space_group_name_H-M   'P 1'
#
loop_
_entity.id
_entity.type
_entity.pdbx_description
1 polymer ?
#
loop_
_entity_poly.entity_id
_entity_poly.type
_entity_poly.pdbx_seq_one_letter_code
_entity_poly.pdbx_strand_id
1 'polypeptide(L)'
;MDEYLKTLLEQIRCKKARPYVKQEFQDHIEDQIEANMQAGMDREQAEREAVRDMGDPVETGISLDSVHRPQVAWKLLGIIVLISIAGVLIHAGIARKISENSAAGSDRYVFHVVIGLAVMMILYLLDYTVLARFSKIIAVILLFACLVTLLGGYQLNGARYFIVLPGGRGISMQTLMLFYVPIYGAILYKYHGWGYKGLMRAIIWMIAPVILVYAMPALMPACMMLVSMLVMLTIAIQKNWFTVRKK
;
A
#
# COMPACT_ATOMS: atom_id res chain seq x y z
N MET A 1 -21.74 17.75 -25.89
CA MET A 1 -20.79 16.80 -25.25
C MET A 1 -19.99 17.43 -24.12
N ASP A 2 -19.24 18.52 -24.34
CA ASP A 2 -18.31 19.09 -23.33
C ASP A 2 -18.99 19.55 -22.03
N GLU A 3 -20.19 20.13 -22.13
CA GLU A 3 -20.96 20.56 -20.96
C GLU A 3 -21.42 19.38 -20.10
N TYR A 4 -21.86 18.28 -20.73
CA TYR A 4 -22.21 17.04 -20.09
C TYR A 4 -21.03 16.46 -19.30
N LEU A 5 -19.87 16.31 -19.97
CA LEU A 5 -18.65 15.79 -19.34
C LEU A 5 -18.18 16.68 -18.19
N LYS A 6 -18.26 17.99 -18.32
CA LYS A 6 -17.89 18.94 -17.26
C LYS A 6 -18.77 18.74 -16.03
N THR A 7 -20.10 18.72 -16.21
CA THR A 7 -21.07 18.54 -15.12
C THR A 7 -20.87 17.20 -14.42
N LEU A 8 -20.69 16.12 -15.18
CA LEU A 8 -20.40 14.78 -14.65
C LEU A 8 -19.12 14.76 -13.82
N LEU A 9 -18.03 15.34 -14.33
CA LEU A 9 -16.73 15.34 -13.63
C LEU A 9 -16.73 16.22 -12.39
N GLU A 10 -17.56 17.25 -12.30
CA GLU A 10 -17.70 18.08 -11.10
C GLU A 10 -18.23 17.24 -9.91
N GLN A 11 -19.05 16.23 -10.16
CA GLN A 11 -19.58 15.34 -9.12
C GLN A 11 -18.54 14.37 -8.56
N ILE A 12 -17.46 14.08 -9.30
CA ILE A 12 -16.43 13.12 -8.90
C ILE A 12 -15.40 13.80 -7.99
N ARG A 13 -15.33 13.43 -6.71
CA ARG A 13 -14.37 13.97 -5.72
C ARG A 13 -12.94 13.50 -5.98
N CYS A 14 -12.76 12.26 -6.46
CA CYS A 14 -11.45 11.69 -6.74
C CYS A 14 -10.82 12.34 -7.98
N LYS A 15 -9.98 13.38 -7.78
CA LYS A 15 -9.29 14.10 -8.87
C LYS A 15 -8.48 13.19 -9.80
N LYS A 16 -7.97 12.06 -9.28
CA LYS A 16 -7.18 11.08 -10.06
C LYS A 16 -8.05 10.25 -11.00
N ALA A 17 -9.30 10.00 -10.65
CA ALA A 17 -10.24 9.25 -11.48
C ALA A 17 -10.79 10.09 -12.64
N ARG A 18 -10.89 11.42 -12.46
CA ARG A 18 -11.49 12.33 -13.44
C ARG A 18 -10.95 12.19 -14.87
N PRO A 19 -9.62 12.13 -15.13
CA PRO A 19 -9.10 12.00 -16.49
C PRO A 19 -9.49 10.68 -17.14
N TYR A 20 -9.50 9.59 -16.39
CA TYR A 20 -9.88 8.26 -16.90
C TYR A 20 -11.37 8.19 -17.20
N VAL A 21 -12.21 8.67 -16.28
CA VAL A 21 -13.67 8.75 -16.49
C VAL A 21 -14.00 9.67 -17.66
N LYS A 22 -13.30 10.81 -17.78
CA LYS A 22 -13.49 11.71 -18.92
C LYS A 22 -13.25 10.99 -20.24
N GLN A 23 -12.12 10.30 -20.35
CA GLN A 23 -11.75 9.59 -21.57
C GLN A 23 -12.74 8.47 -21.89
N GLU A 24 -13.09 7.64 -20.91
CA GLU A 24 -14.03 6.53 -21.07
C GLU A 24 -15.41 7.02 -21.57
N PHE A 25 -15.94 8.08 -20.95
CA PHE A 25 -17.22 8.64 -21.36
C PHE A 25 -17.15 9.37 -22.71
N GLN A 26 -16.05 10.04 -22.99
CA GLN A 26 -15.82 10.68 -24.27
C GLN A 26 -15.80 9.63 -25.40
N ASP A 27 -15.02 8.57 -25.24
CA ASP A 27 -14.93 7.48 -26.20
C ASP A 27 -16.32 6.82 -26.40
N HIS A 28 -17.07 6.63 -25.33
CA HIS A 28 -18.42 6.03 -25.38
C HIS A 28 -19.44 6.91 -26.12
N ILE A 29 -19.39 8.24 -25.89
CA ILE A 29 -20.26 9.19 -26.58
C ILE A 29 -19.85 9.27 -28.05
N GLU A 30 -18.55 9.26 -28.39
CA GLU A 30 -18.07 9.28 -29.76
C GLU A 30 -18.50 8.01 -30.52
N ASP A 31 -18.40 6.82 -29.91
CA ASP A 31 -18.88 5.55 -30.48
C ASP A 31 -20.38 5.61 -30.76
N GLN A 32 -21.18 6.19 -29.84
CA GLN A 32 -22.63 6.32 -30.02
C GLN A 32 -22.99 7.32 -31.13
N ILE A 33 -22.24 8.43 -31.23
CA ILE A 33 -22.39 9.40 -32.31
C ILE A 33 -22.14 8.72 -33.67
N GLU A 34 -21.07 7.92 -33.78
CA GLU A 34 -20.73 7.21 -34.99
C GLU A 34 -21.85 6.20 -35.38
N ALA A 35 -22.37 5.46 -34.40
CA ALA A 35 -23.48 4.54 -34.61
C ALA A 35 -24.77 5.27 -35.11
N ASN A 36 -25.10 6.41 -34.51
CA ASN A 36 -26.25 7.22 -34.89
C ASN A 36 -26.07 7.82 -36.29
N MET A 37 -24.88 8.24 -36.67
CA MET A 37 -24.58 8.71 -38.04
C MET A 37 -24.69 7.58 -39.06
N GLN A 38 -24.26 6.38 -38.75
CA GLN A 38 -24.42 5.20 -39.61
C GLN A 38 -25.90 4.82 -39.80
N ALA A 39 -26.75 5.15 -38.81
CA ALA A 39 -28.20 5.02 -38.89
C ALA A 39 -28.88 6.11 -39.73
N GLY A 40 -28.09 7.09 -40.27
CA GLY A 40 -28.60 8.14 -41.17
C GLY A 40 -28.91 9.47 -40.49
N MET A 41 -28.51 9.66 -39.22
CA MET A 41 -28.69 10.95 -38.53
C MET A 41 -27.61 11.95 -38.96
N ASP A 42 -27.96 13.24 -38.97
CA ASP A 42 -26.99 14.31 -39.09
C ASP A 42 -26.15 14.41 -37.82
N ARG A 43 -24.89 14.84 -37.97
CA ARG A 43 -23.90 14.84 -36.86
C ARG A 43 -24.41 15.58 -35.63
N GLU A 44 -25.08 16.71 -35.82
CA GLU A 44 -25.60 17.53 -34.72
C GLU A 44 -26.76 16.86 -33.98
N GLN A 45 -27.60 16.12 -34.73
CA GLN A 45 -28.66 15.29 -34.15
C GLN A 45 -28.08 14.06 -33.45
N ALA A 46 -27.10 13.40 -34.07
CA ALA A 46 -26.41 12.24 -33.53
C ALA A 46 -25.75 12.55 -32.18
N GLU A 47 -25.10 13.72 -32.06
CA GLU A 47 -24.49 14.17 -30.79
C GLU A 47 -25.55 14.45 -29.71
N ARG A 48 -26.62 15.13 -30.06
CA ARG A 48 -27.72 15.41 -29.10
C ARG A 48 -28.35 14.14 -28.56
N GLU A 49 -28.58 13.16 -29.43
CA GLU A 49 -29.21 11.89 -29.08
C GLU A 49 -28.23 11.05 -28.23
N ALA A 50 -26.95 10.96 -28.63
CA ALA A 50 -25.93 10.26 -27.88
C ALA A 50 -25.79 10.81 -26.45
N VAL A 51 -25.74 12.14 -26.28
CA VAL A 51 -25.68 12.76 -24.95
C VAL A 51 -26.94 12.50 -24.14
N ARG A 52 -28.11 12.51 -24.79
CA ARG A 52 -29.40 12.21 -24.14
C ARG A 52 -29.48 10.78 -23.64
N ASP A 53 -28.97 9.83 -24.41
CA ASP A 53 -28.98 8.40 -24.08
C ASP A 53 -28.03 8.08 -22.91
N MET A 54 -27.02 8.95 -22.64
CA MET A 54 -26.15 8.84 -21.44
C MET A 54 -26.87 9.17 -20.13
N GLY A 55 -28.08 9.73 -20.17
CA GLY A 55 -28.86 10.09 -18.99
C GLY A 55 -28.39 11.36 -18.28
N ASP A 56 -28.78 11.51 -17.01
CA ASP A 56 -28.42 12.70 -16.22
C ASP A 56 -26.96 12.68 -15.79
N PRO A 57 -26.15 13.70 -16.18
CA PRO A 57 -24.74 13.77 -15.81
C PRO A 57 -24.51 13.87 -14.29
N VAL A 58 -25.45 14.45 -13.53
CA VAL A 58 -25.34 14.58 -12.08
C VAL A 58 -25.54 13.21 -11.41
N GLU A 59 -26.58 12.49 -11.78
CA GLU A 59 -26.89 11.17 -11.22
C GLU A 59 -25.78 10.15 -11.56
N THR A 60 -25.34 10.14 -12.82
CA THR A 60 -24.24 9.30 -13.29
C THR A 60 -22.94 9.65 -12.57
N GLY A 61 -22.63 10.94 -12.43
CA GLY A 61 -21.43 11.39 -11.72
C GLY A 61 -21.42 11.03 -10.24
N ILE A 62 -22.56 11.13 -9.53
CA ILE A 62 -22.70 10.71 -8.13
C ILE A 62 -22.52 9.18 -8.01
N SER A 63 -23.09 8.42 -8.90
CA SER A 63 -22.93 6.96 -8.95
C SER A 63 -21.45 6.58 -9.10
N LEU A 64 -20.75 7.19 -10.06
CA LEU A 64 -19.33 6.98 -10.30
C LEU A 64 -18.46 7.44 -9.10
N ASP A 65 -18.80 8.57 -8.44
CA ASP A 65 -18.11 9.00 -7.23
C ASP A 65 -18.21 7.95 -6.12
N SER A 66 -19.36 7.30 -5.97
CA SER A 66 -19.56 6.26 -4.96
C SER A 66 -18.62 5.06 -5.13
N VAL A 67 -18.25 4.73 -6.36
CA VAL A 67 -17.33 3.64 -6.72
C VAL A 67 -15.87 4.06 -6.60
N HIS A 68 -15.55 5.29 -6.98
CA HIS A 68 -14.16 5.77 -7.07
C HIS A 68 -13.66 6.49 -5.82
N ARG A 69 -14.53 6.85 -4.89
CA ARG A 69 -14.11 7.50 -3.62
C ARG A 69 -13.39 6.50 -2.72
N PRO A 70 -12.31 6.92 -2.06
CA PRO A 70 -11.64 6.09 -1.06
C PRO A 70 -12.64 5.70 0.05
N GLN A 71 -12.92 4.42 0.18
CA GLN A 71 -13.79 3.93 1.26
C GLN A 71 -12.93 3.58 2.47
N VAL A 72 -13.23 4.23 3.61
CA VAL A 72 -12.56 3.91 4.87
C VAL A 72 -13.13 2.61 5.44
N ALA A 73 -12.28 1.63 5.68
CA ALA A 73 -12.66 0.34 6.24
C ALA A 73 -12.87 0.43 7.76
N TRP A 74 -13.91 1.18 8.20
CA TRP A 74 -14.20 1.44 9.61
C TRP A 74 -14.30 0.17 10.45
N LYS A 75 -14.86 -0.92 9.89
CA LYS A 75 -14.96 -2.22 10.58
C LYS A 75 -13.58 -2.78 10.90
N LEU A 76 -12.65 -2.73 9.94
CA LEU A 76 -11.29 -3.22 10.13
C LEU A 76 -10.54 -2.35 11.16
N LEU A 77 -10.64 -1.03 11.05
CA LEU A 77 -10.04 -0.10 12.01
C LEU A 77 -10.58 -0.33 13.43
N GLY A 78 -11.90 -0.51 13.57
CA GLY A 78 -12.53 -0.83 14.84
C GLY A 78 -12.00 -2.12 15.48
N ILE A 79 -11.84 -3.18 14.69
CA ILE A 79 -11.27 -4.45 15.16
C ILE A 79 -9.82 -4.26 15.63
N ILE A 80 -9.00 -3.52 14.90
CA ILE A 80 -7.60 -3.26 15.29
C ILE A 80 -7.53 -2.49 16.60
N VAL A 81 -8.36 -1.46 16.77
CA VAL A 81 -8.44 -0.69 18.01
C VAL A 81 -8.87 -1.59 19.18
N LEU A 82 -9.91 -2.43 19.00
CA LEU A 82 -10.36 -3.37 20.03
C LEU A 82 -9.26 -4.35 20.45
N ILE A 83 -8.55 -4.95 19.49
CA ILE A 83 -7.41 -5.85 19.77
C ILE A 83 -6.31 -5.08 20.51
N SER A 84 -6.02 -3.85 20.13
CA SER A 84 -5.02 -3.00 20.79
C SER A 84 -5.39 -2.70 22.25
N ILE A 85 -6.66 -2.38 22.51
CA ILE A 85 -7.18 -2.16 23.86
C ILE A 85 -7.07 -3.46 24.70
N ALA A 86 -7.48 -4.59 24.12
CA ALA A 86 -7.35 -5.88 24.80
C ALA A 86 -5.88 -6.18 25.16
N GLY A 87 -4.95 -5.92 24.24
CA GLY A 87 -3.50 -6.06 24.47
C GLY A 87 -3.01 -5.18 25.64
N VAL A 88 -3.46 -3.93 25.70
CA VAL A 88 -3.14 -3.01 26.81
C VAL A 88 -3.66 -3.53 28.15
N LEU A 89 -4.92 -4.02 28.18
CA LEU A 89 -5.53 -4.56 29.40
C LEU A 89 -4.83 -5.81 29.90
N ILE A 90 -4.49 -6.74 29.00
CA ILE A 90 -3.72 -7.96 29.33
C ILE A 90 -2.35 -7.57 29.88
N HIS A 91 -1.63 -6.66 29.19
CA HIS A 91 -0.32 -6.21 29.64
C HIS A 91 -0.38 -5.56 31.03
N ALA A 92 -1.35 -4.68 31.26
CA ALA A 92 -1.53 -4.03 32.56
C ALA A 92 -1.90 -5.06 33.66
N GLY A 93 -2.71 -6.07 33.35
CA GLY A 93 -3.07 -7.14 34.28
C GLY A 93 -1.87 -8.01 34.66
N ILE A 94 -1.01 -8.35 33.71
CA ILE A 94 0.22 -9.11 33.94
C ILE A 94 1.24 -8.27 34.73
N ALA A 95 1.42 -7.02 34.35
CA ALA A 95 2.33 -6.11 35.02
C ALA A 95 2.03 -5.96 36.50
N ARG A 96 0.73 -5.82 36.88
CA ARG A 96 0.30 -5.74 38.29
C ARG A 96 0.60 -7.00 39.10
N LYS A 97 0.62 -8.17 38.45
CA LYS A 97 0.91 -9.44 39.15
C LYS A 97 2.40 -9.69 39.38
N ILE A 98 3.26 -9.13 38.53
CA ILE A 98 4.70 -9.45 38.54
C ILE A 98 5.49 -8.51 39.44
N SER A 99 5.13 -7.24 39.57
CA SER A 99 5.86 -6.27 40.38
C SER A 99 5.02 -5.04 40.75
N GLU A 100 5.06 -4.63 42.01
CA GLU A 100 4.46 -3.37 42.50
C GLU A 100 5.03 -2.11 41.80
N ASN A 101 6.22 -2.19 41.22
CA ASN A 101 6.90 -1.10 40.50
C ASN A 101 6.65 -1.10 38.97
N SER A 102 5.71 -1.90 38.47
CA SER A 102 5.50 -2.09 37.03
C SER A 102 4.64 -1.03 36.34
N ALA A 103 4.14 -0.01 37.07
CA ALA A 103 3.37 1.08 36.47
C ALA A 103 4.15 1.77 35.33
N ALA A 104 5.43 2.03 35.54
CA ALA A 104 6.29 2.65 34.51
C ALA A 104 6.47 1.81 33.23
N GLY A 105 6.29 0.49 33.32
CA GLY A 105 6.32 -0.41 32.16
C GLY A 105 5.02 -0.37 31.36
N SER A 106 3.88 -0.27 32.04
CA SER A 106 2.56 -0.17 31.40
C SER A 106 2.37 1.13 30.67
N ASP A 107 2.81 2.27 31.22
CA ASP A 107 2.72 3.57 30.56
C ASP A 107 3.52 3.61 29.27
N ARG A 108 4.69 2.99 29.29
CA ARG A 108 5.56 2.89 28.11
C ARG A 108 4.94 2.02 27.03
N TYR A 109 4.29 0.93 27.39
CA TYR A 109 3.58 0.07 26.46
C TYR A 109 2.38 0.80 25.82
N VAL A 110 1.56 1.48 26.62
CA VAL A 110 0.43 2.31 26.14
C VAL A 110 0.93 3.36 25.15
N PHE A 111 2.01 4.06 25.48
CA PHE A 111 2.63 5.06 24.59
C PHE A 111 3.02 4.46 23.22
N HIS A 112 3.63 3.27 23.20
CA HIS A 112 3.98 2.61 21.92
C HIS A 112 2.74 2.18 21.13
N VAL A 113 1.69 1.71 21.79
CA VAL A 113 0.42 1.35 21.14
C VAL A 113 -0.23 2.58 20.50
N VAL A 114 -0.27 3.70 21.22
CA VAL A 114 -0.84 4.96 20.70
C VAL A 114 -0.06 5.47 19.49
N ILE A 115 1.29 5.48 19.58
CA ILE A 115 2.14 5.85 18.44
C ILE A 115 1.92 4.89 17.27
N GLY A 116 1.86 3.59 17.52
CA GLY A 116 1.62 2.57 16.48
C GLY A 116 0.30 2.79 15.76
N LEU A 117 -0.78 3.06 16.50
CA LEU A 117 -2.09 3.39 15.92
C LEU A 117 -2.07 4.71 15.14
N ALA A 118 -1.36 5.73 15.63
CA ALA A 118 -1.20 7.00 14.93
C ALA A 118 -0.44 6.82 13.61
N VAL A 119 0.67 6.11 13.62
CA VAL A 119 1.45 5.79 12.41
C VAL A 119 0.63 4.96 11.44
N MET A 120 -0.10 3.95 11.92
CA MET A 120 -1.01 3.16 11.10
C MET A 120 -2.06 4.05 10.41
N MET A 121 -2.68 4.98 11.15
CA MET A 121 -3.66 5.90 10.59
C MET A 121 -3.05 6.83 9.54
N ILE A 122 -1.86 7.37 9.80
CA ILE A 122 -1.12 8.20 8.84
C ILE A 122 -0.84 7.40 7.56
N LEU A 123 -0.32 6.18 7.69
CA LEU A 123 -0.01 5.32 6.54
C LEU A 123 -1.29 4.89 5.78
N TYR A 124 -2.39 4.71 6.49
CA TYR A 124 -3.69 4.38 5.89
C TYR A 124 -4.24 5.54 5.05
N LEU A 125 -4.06 6.78 5.52
CA LEU A 125 -4.49 8.00 4.81
C LEU A 125 -3.51 8.42 3.71
N LEU A 126 -2.24 8.01 3.80
CA LEU A 126 -1.25 8.27 2.77
C LEU A 126 -1.58 7.47 1.51
N ASP A 127 -1.50 8.16 0.39
CA ASP A 127 -1.68 7.54 -0.92
C ASP A 127 -0.55 6.52 -1.17
N TYR A 128 -0.91 5.23 -1.22
CA TYR A 128 0.03 4.14 -1.50
C TYR A 128 0.81 4.32 -2.82
N THR A 129 0.29 5.14 -3.75
CA THR A 129 0.98 5.42 -5.02
C THR A 129 2.28 6.19 -4.81
N VAL A 130 2.36 7.03 -3.76
CA VAL A 130 3.60 7.73 -3.38
C VAL A 130 4.64 6.71 -2.90
N LEU A 131 4.24 5.80 -2.01
CA LEU A 131 5.13 4.73 -1.54
C LEU A 131 5.56 3.84 -2.71
N ALA A 132 4.65 3.50 -3.61
CA ALA A 132 4.95 2.72 -4.80
C ALA A 132 5.95 3.45 -5.71
N ARG A 133 5.82 4.77 -5.88
CA ARG A 133 6.73 5.58 -6.70
C ARG A 133 8.18 5.50 -6.21
N PHE A 134 8.40 5.61 -4.91
CA PHE A 134 9.74 5.64 -4.31
C PHE A 134 10.20 4.28 -3.77
N SER A 135 9.43 3.21 -3.92
CA SER A 135 9.69 1.89 -3.33
C SER A 135 11.11 1.36 -3.59
N LYS A 136 11.64 1.47 -4.82
CA LYS A 136 13.00 1.01 -5.14
C LYS A 136 14.08 1.83 -4.42
N ILE A 137 13.90 3.14 -4.34
CA ILE A 137 14.84 4.04 -3.65
C ILE A 137 14.86 3.71 -2.17
N ILE A 138 13.69 3.59 -1.54
CA ILE A 138 13.57 3.25 -0.12
C ILE A 138 14.16 1.86 0.14
N ALA A 139 13.92 0.88 -0.73
CA ALA A 139 14.49 -0.45 -0.62
C ALA A 139 16.03 -0.42 -0.68
N VAL A 140 16.62 0.33 -1.61
CA VAL A 140 18.09 0.48 -1.71
C VAL A 140 18.66 1.15 -0.47
N ILE A 141 18.01 2.20 0.05
CA ILE A 141 18.44 2.87 1.29
C ILE A 141 18.41 1.90 2.47
N LEU A 142 17.35 1.10 2.61
CA LEU A 142 17.25 0.10 3.68
C LEU A 142 18.32 -0.99 3.55
N LEU A 143 18.55 -1.50 2.34
CA LEU A 143 19.61 -2.50 2.09
C LEU A 143 20.99 -1.93 2.39
N PHE A 144 21.24 -0.69 2.00
CA PHE A 144 22.51 -0.01 2.28
C PHE A 144 22.69 0.21 3.79
N ALA A 145 21.67 0.71 4.49
CA ALA A 145 21.70 0.86 5.94
C ALA A 145 21.92 -0.48 6.65
N CYS A 146 21.30 -1.55 6.14
CA CYS A 146 21.50 -2.91 6.63
C CYS A 146 22.94 -3.37 6.45
N LEU A 147 23.53 -3.14 5.27
CA LEU A 147 24.93 -3.48 4.97
C LEU A 147 25.91 -2.71 5.87
N VAL A 148 25.71 -1.41 6.04
CA VAL A 148 26.52 -0.58 6.95
C VAL A 148 26.43 -1.09 8.39
N THR A 149 25.23 -1.47 8.83
CA THR A 149 25.03 -2.03 10.19
C THR A 149 25.69 -3.41 10.32
N LEU A 150 25.71 -4.22 9.26
CA LEU A 150 26.39 -5.51 9.26
C LEU A 150 27.90 -5.37 9.43
N LEU A 151 28.50 -4.34 8.81
CA LEU A 151 29.94 -4.11 8.82
C LEU A 151 30.43 -3.38 10.08
N GLY A 152 29.67 -2.42 10.60
CA GLY A 152 30.10 -1.52 11.66
C GLY A 152 29.10 -1.29 12.81
N GLY A 153 27.96 -2.00 12.82
CA GLY A 153 26.92 -1.81 13.83
C GLY A 153 27.29 -2.37 15.21
N TYR A 154 26.77 -1.73 16.26
CA TYR A 154 26.92 -2.21 17.64
C TYR A 154 26.07 -3.46 17.86
N GLN A 155 26.66 -4.46 18.50
CA GLN A 155 25.95 -5.68 18.88
C GLN A 155 25.64 -5.65 20.39
N LEU A 156 24.35 -5.69 20.72
CA LEU A 156 23.85 -5.75 22.09
C LEU A 156 22.80 -6.87 22.18
N ASN A 157 22.98 -7.79 23.14
CA ASN A 157 22.04 -8.89 23.39
C ASN A 157 21.63 -9.67 22.10
N GLY A 158 22.59 -9.94 21.20
CA GLY A 158 22.33 -10.68 19.95
C GLY A 158 21.66 -9.87 18.84
N ALA A 159 21.30 -8.61 19.07
CA ALA A 159 20.76 -7.71 18.06
C ALA A 159 21.80 -6.70 17.58
N ARG A 160 21.81 -6.39 16.28
CA ARG A 160 22.63 -5.33 15.72
C ARG A 160 21.83 -4.05 15.60
N TYR A 161 22.43 -2.95 16.13
CA TYR A 161 21.79 -1.64 16.16
C TYR A 161 22.44 -0.73 15.13
N PHE A 162 21.62 -0.04 14.34
CA PHE A 162 22.07 0.99 13.42
C PHE A 162 22.46 2.27 14.16
N ILE A 163 21.65 2.66 15.15
CA ILE A 163 21.91 3.81 16.01
C ILE A 163 21.69 3.37 17.45
N VAL A 164 22.65 3.67 18.30
CA VAL A 164 22.53 3.51 19.76
C VAL A 164 22.52 4.90 20.38
N LEU A 165 21.42 5.23 21.07
CA LEU A 165 21.24 6.47 21.80
C LEU A 165 21.78 6.32 23.25
N PRO A 166 22.17 7.43 23.92
CA PRO A 166 22.52 7.42 25.32
C PRO A 166 21.40 6.78 26.16
N GLY A 167 21.78 5.92 27.13
CA GLY A 167 20.81 5.15 27.92
C GLY A 167 20.46 3.77 27.36
N GLY A 168 21.24 3.23 26.40
CA GLY A 168 21.05 1.87 25.85
C GLY A 168 19.83 1.72 24.94
N ARG A 169 19.23 2.84 24.53
CA ARG A 169 18.14 2.84 23.56
C ARG A 169 18.71 2.85 22.15
N GLY A 170 18.16 2.05 21.25
CA GLY A 170 18.63 2.02 19.88
C GLY A 170 17.57 1.47 18.92
N ILE A 171 17.74 1.77 17.64
CA ILE A 171 16.92 1.20 16.58
C ILE A 171 17.61 -0.07 16.11
N SER A 172 17.00 -1.21 16.44
CA SER A 172 17.46 -2.51 15.93
C SER A 172 17.24 -2.58 14.43
N MET A 173 18.30 -2.85 13.68
CA MET A 173 18.23 -2.98 12.24
C MET A 173 17.33 -4.14 11.81
N GLN A 174 17.30 -5.21 12.57
CA GLN A 174 16.43 -6.36 12.35
C GLN A 174 14.94 -5.99 12.37
N THR A 175 14.53 -5.14 13.32
CA THR A 175 13.16 -4.63 13.41
C THR A 175 12.85 -3.65 12.27
N LEU A 176 13.82 -2.78 11.93
CA LEU A 176 13.65 -1.83 10.83
C LEU A 176 13.47 -2.52 9.49
N MET A 177 14.16 -3.64 9.27
CA MET A 177 14.06 -4.41 8.03
C MET A 177 12.70 -5.08 7.82
N LEU A 178 11.86 -5.24 8.85
CA LEU A 178 10.48 -5.72 8.67
C LEU A 178 9.63 -4.73 7.83
N PHE A 179 9.95 -3.45 7.85
CA PHE A 179 9.31 -2.46 6.96
C PHE A 179 9.63 -2.68 5.48
N TYR A 180 10.62 -3.51 5.16
CA TYR A 180 10.90 -3.89 3.78
C TYR A 180 9.77 -4.72 3.15
N VAL A 181 9.01 -5.47 3.95
CA VAL A 181 7.93 -6.33 3.44
C VAL A 181 6.85 -5.54 2.67
N PRO A 182 6.24 -4.47 3.21
CA PRO A 182 5.29 -3.67 2.43
C PRO A 182 5.93 -2.97 1.22
N ILE A 183 7.22 -2.58 1.32
CA ILE A 183 7.97 -1.99 0.19
C ILE A 183 8.15 -3.02 -0.92
N TYR A 184 8.39 -4.28 -0.59
CA TYR A 184 8.46 -5.37 -1.55
C TYR A 184 7.15 -5.56 -2.32
N GLY A 185 6.00 -5.45 -1.66
CA GLY A 185 4.69 -5.45 -2.33
C GLY A 185 4.57 -4.34 -3.39
N ALA A 186 5.05 -3.13 -3.08
CA ALA A 186 5.10 -2.03 -4.03
C ALA A 186 6.09 -2.27 -5.19
N ILE A 187 7.20 -2.97 -4.94
CA ILE A 187 8.16 -3.37 -5.98
C ILE A 187 7.54 -4.41 -6.90
N LEU A 188 6.81 -5.41 -6.36
CA LEU A 188 6.08 -6.40 -7.15
C LEU A 188 5.10 -5.74 -8.11
N TYR A 189 4.35 -4.77 -7.63
CA TYR A 189 3.40 -4.02 -8.46
C TYR A 189 4.09 -3.31 -9.62
N LYS A 190 5.30 -2.75 -9.44
CA LYS A 190 6.07 -2.12 -10.53
C LYS A 190 6.54 -3.11 -11.60
N TYR A 191 6.63 -4.38 -11.29
CA TYR A 191 7.01 -5.42 -12.26
C TYR A 191 5.81 -6.13 -12.90
N HIS A 192 4.59 -5.67 -12.61
CA HIS A 192 3.37 -6.13 -13.26
C HIS A 192 3.50 -5.97 -14.80
N GLY A 193 3.21 -7.04 -15.54
CA GLY A 193 3.28 -7.04 -17.02
C GLY A 193 4.69 -7.22 -17.62
N TRP A 194 5.75 -7.35 -16.81
CA TRP A 194 7.12 -7.49 -17.31
C TRP A 194 7.54 -8.94 -17.63
N GLY A 195 6.63 -9.90 -17.52
CA GLY A 195 6.86 -11.31 -17.79
C GLY A 195 7.98 -11.91 -16.93
N TYR A 196 8.69 -12.91 -17.45
CA TYR A 196 9.75 -13.61 -16.70
C TYR A 196 10.90 -12.70 -16.24
N LYS A 197 11.23 -11.66 -16.98
CA LYS A 197 12.25 -10.69 -16.55
C LYS A 197 11.84 -9.93 -15.30
N GLY A 198 10.55 -9.63 -15.18
CA GLY A 198 9.97 -9.03 -13.97
C GLY A 198 10.03 -9.98 -12.78
N LEU A 199 9.68 -11.26 -12.99
CA LEU A 199 9.73 -12.30 -11.97
C LEU A 199 11.14 -12.49 -11.42
N MET A 200 12.14 -12.64 -12.28
CA MET A 200 13.55 -12.79 -11.85
C MET A 200 14.02 -11.61 -11.01
N ARG A 201 13.70 -10.38 -11.41
CA ARG A 201 14.04 -9.18 -10.64
C ARG A 201 13.30 -9.16 -9.30
N ALA A 202 12.03 -9.56 -9.25
CA ALA A 202 11.27 -9.65 -8.02
C ALA A 202 11.90 -10.65 -7.03
N ILE A 203 12.38 -11.79 -7.52
CA ILE A 203 13.10 -12.79 -6.71
C ILE A 203 14.40 -12.21 -6.14
N ILE A 204 15.16 -11.46 -6.93
CA ILE A 204 16.40 -10.81 -6.46
C ILE A 204 16.07 -9.83 -5.31
N TRP A 205 15.03 -8.99 -5.47
CA TRP A 205 14.59 -8.05 -4.44
C TRP A 205 14.04 -8.74 -3.19
N MET A 206 13.60 -10.01 -3.28
CA MET A 206 13.18 -10.82 -2.15
C MET A 206 14.38 -11.42 -1.41
N ILE A 207 15.33 -12.00 -2.14
CA ILE A 207 16.43 -12.77 -1.55
C ILE A 207 17.45 -11.83 -0.88
N ALA A 208 17.78 -10.69 -1.49
CA ALA A 208 18.81 -9.78 -1.01
C ALA A 208 18.61 -9.33 0.46
N PRO A 209 17.43 -8.82 0.89
CA PRO A 209 17.22 -8.42 2.28
C PRO A 209 17.24 -9.61 3.24
N VAL A 210 16.74 -10.77 2.82
CA VAL A 210 16.70 -11.98 3.68
C VAL A 210 18.13 -12.44 4.00
N ILE A 211 19.02 -12.48 2.99
CA ILE A 211 20.43 -12.84 3.22
C ILE A 211 21.10 -11.85 4.17
N LEU A 212 20.88 -10.55 3.99
CA LEU A 212 21.48 -9.52 4.84
C LEU A 212 20.99 -9.62 6.30
N VAL A 213 19.70 -9.85 6.51
CA VAL A 213 19.14 -10.02 7.87
C VAL A 213 19.60 -11.34 8.49
N TYR A 214 19.68 -12.41 7.71
CA TYR A 214 20.21 -13.69 8.16
C TYR A 214 21.68 -13.58 8.61
N ALA A 215 22.50 -12.82 7.88
CA ALA A 215 23.90 -12.57 8.23
C ALA A 215 24.07 -11.77 9.55
N MET A 216 22.99 -11.12 10.02
CA MET A 216 22.95 -10.51 11.36
C MET A 216 22.30 -11.50 12.31
N PRO A 217 22.86 -12.43 12.95
CA PRO A 217 22.26 -13.57 13.68
C PRO A 217 20.78 -13.38 14.09
N ALA A 218 19.94 -13.18 13.11
CA ALA A 218 18.52 -12.80 13.24
C ALA A 218 17.63 -13.76 12.44
N LEU A 219 17.69 -15.04 12.77
CA LEU A 219 16.97 -16.10 12.05
C LEU A 219 15.44 -15.86 12.01
N MET A 220 14.85 -15.52 13.15
CA MET A 220 13.38 -15.31 13.25
C MET A 220 12.88 -14.18 12.32
N PRO A 221 13.41 -12.96 12.37
CA PRO A 221 13.01 -11.91 11.43
C PRO A 221 13.27 -12.28 9.95
N ALA A 222 14.37 -12.94 9.64
CA ALA A 222 14.68 -13.38 8.28
C ALA A 222 13.63 -14.38 7.76
N CYS A 223 13.25 -15.37 8.58
CA CYS A 223 12.20 -16.33 8.23
C CYS A 223 10.83 -15.64 8.05
N MET A 224 10.46 -14.75 8.96
CA MET A 224 9.18 -14.00 8.85
C MET A 224 9.14 -13.15 7.57
N MET A 225 10.24 -12.47 7.23
CA MET A 225 10.34 -11.70 5.99
C MET A 225 10.23 -12.61 4.77
N LEU A 226 10.96 -13.72 4.75
CA LEU A 226 10.94 -14.66 3.62
C LEU A 226 9.53 -15.20 3.39
N VAL A 227 8.87 -15.70 4.43
CA VAL A 227 7.51 -16.26 4.33
C VAL A 227 6.53 -15.19 3.84
N SER A 228 6.56 -13.99 4.43
CA SER A 228 5.66 -12.91 4.03
C SER A 228 5.85 -12.49 2.57
N MET A 229 7.10 -12.35 2.12
CA MET A 229 7.41 -11.99 0.73
C MET A 229 7.10 -13.13 -0.26
N LEU A 230 7.30 -14.39 0.14
CA LEU A 230 6.90 -15.55 -0.66
C LEU A 230 5.38 -15.61 -0.87
N VAL A 231 4.59 -15.36 0.18
CA VAL A 231 3.12 -15.29 0.07
C VAL A 231 2.71 -14.20 -0.92
N MET A 232 3.31 -13.00 -0.83
CA MET A 232 3.03 -11.91 -1.78
C MET A 232 3.40 -12.29 -3.21
N LEU A 233 4.57 -12.91 -3.41
CA LEU A 233 5.03 -13.35 -4.73
C LEU A 233 4.10 -14.43 -5.31
N THR A 234 3.67 -15.39 -4.50
CA THR A 234 2.75 -16.46 -4.89
C THR A 234 1.40 -15.88 -5.33
N ILE A 235 0.84 -14.93 -4.58
CA ILE A 235 -0.40 -14.25 -4.94
C ILE A 235 -0.23 -13.47 -6.25
N ALA A 236 0.90 -12.80 -6.45
CA ALA A 236 1.18 -12.07 -7.69
C ALA A 236 1.27 -13.02 -8.90
N ILE A 237 1.86 -14.20 -8.74
CA ILE A 237 1.92 -15.25 -9.79
C ILE A 237 0.52 -15.79 -10.07
N GLN A 238 -0.26 -16.13 -9.05
CA GLN A 238 -1.64 -16.62 -9.20
C GLN A 238 -2.56 -15.60 -9.91
N LYS A 239 -2.32 -14.31 -9.68
CA LYS A 239 -3.04 -13.22 -10.37
C LYS A 239 -2.49 -12.90 -11.76
N ASN A 240 -1.62 -13.75 -12.31
CA ASN A 240 -1.04 -13.61 -13.65
C ASN A 240 -0.28 -12.30 -13.88
N TRP A 241 0.33 -11.71 -12.86
CA TRP A 241 1.08 -10.46 -12.99
C TRP A 241 2.33 -10.60 -13.88
N PHE A 242 2.85 -11.80 -14.06
CA PHE A 242 4.06 -12.12 -14.83
C PHE A 242 3.78 -12.95 -16.09
N THR A 243 2.50 -13.01 -16.55
CA THR A 243 2.20 -13.71 -17.80
C THR A 243 2.78 -12.97 -18.98
N VAL A 244 3.51 -13.69 -19.82
CA VAL A 244 3.89 -13.24 -21.15
C VAL A 244 2.67 -13.51 -22.04
N ARG A 245 2.00 -12.47 -22.54
CA ARG A 245 1.07 -12.65 -23.67
C ARG A 245 1.86 -13.30 -24.81
N LYS A 246 1.58 -14.55 -25.12
CA LYS A 246 2.02 -15.13 -26.39
C LYS A 246 1.43 -14.24 -27.50
N LYS A 247 2.32 -13.62 -28.28
CA LYS A 247 1.92 -12.99 -29.53
C LYS A 247 1.44 -14.05 -30.50
#